data_4fd635a58dd5b9bb67309df4620259f1
#
_entry.id   4fd635a58dd5b9bb67309df4620259f1
#
_cell.length_a   1.000
_cell.length_b   1.000
_cell.length_c   1.000
_cell.angle_alpha   90.00
_cell.angle_beta   90.00
_cell.angle_gamma   90.00
#
_symmetry.space_group_name_H-M   'P 1'
#
loop_
_entity.id
_entity.type
_entity.pdbx_description
1 polymer ?
#
loop_
_entity_poly.entity_id
_entity_poly.type
_entity_poly.pdbx_seq_one_letter_code
_entity_poly.pdbx_strand_id
1 'polypeptide(L)'
;KVEESVKNPEKYFTNNTDNAINLFNTCFENNLKNIIFSSTAAAYGNPETNINIPETEILRPLNPYGESKIKTEKFLFQNKDRFKFIILRYFNVAGADPSLRTGLISKNATHLIKITSEVAVGKREKVTIFGNDYNTPDGTAIRDYIHVSDLSDIHLKATEYLISNKKSNIFNCGYGKGYSVKEVVDITNKITGGAIKF
;
A
#
# COMPACT_ATOMS: atom_id res chain seq x y z
N LYS A 1 -9.12 3.14 -3.32
CA LYS A 1 -8.75 2.45 -4.57
C LYS A 1 -8.23 3.48 -5.57
N VAL A 2 -7.18 3.17 -6.31
CA VAL A 2 -6.56 4.12 -7.27
C VAL A 2 -7.58 4.56 -8.32
N GLU A 3 -8.25 3.63 -8.99
CA GLU A 3 -9.26 3.92 -10.02
C GLU A 3 -10.40 4.78 -9.49
N GLU A 4 -10.90 4.49 -8.29
CA GLU A 4 -11.96 5.28 -7.66
C GLU A 4 -11.48 6.71 -7.36
N SER A 5 -10.20 6.89 -7.01
CA SER A 5 -9.66 8.23 -6.73
C SER A 5 -9.61 9.13 -7.96
N VAL A 6 -9.42 8.55 -9.14
CA VAL A 6 -9.46 9.29 -10.42
C VAL A 6 -10.89 9.75 -10.74
N LYS A 7 -11.89 8.90 -10.45
CA LYS A 7 -13.30 9.22 -10.67
C LYS A 7 -13.87 10.18 -9.63
N ASN A 8 -13.40 10.10 -8.39
CA ASN A 8 -13.90 10.88 -7.25
C ASN A 8 -12.73 11.44 -6.41
N PRO A 9 -11.94 12.37 -6.93
CA PRO A 9 -10.75 12.88 -6.24
C PRO A 9 -11.07 13.57 -4.91
N GLU A 10 -12.13 14.36 -4.87
CA GLU A 10 -12.55 15.09 -3.67
C GLU A 10 -12.78 14.17 -2.48
N LYS A 11 -13.43 13.03 -2.68
CA LYS A 11 -13.63 12.01 -1.64
C LYS A 11 -12.31 11.58 -1.01
N TYR A 12 -11.24 11.46 -1.82
CA TYR A 12 -9.93 11.04 -1.35
C TYR A 12 -9.18 12.14 -0.61
N PHE A 13 -9.27 13.37 -1.06
CA PHE A 13 -8.71 14.51 -0.33
C PHE A 13 -9.42 14.70 1.00
N THR A 14 -10.74 14.69 1.02
CA THR A 14 -11.51 14.82 2.26
C THR A 14 -11.16 13.71 3.26
N ASN A 15 -11.20 12.43 2.83
CA ASN A 15 -10.97 11.33 3.77
C ASN A 15 -9.50 11.15 4.17
N ASN A 16 -8.56 11.23 3.22
CA ASN A 16 -7.17 10.92 3.48
C ASN A 16 -6.35 12.13 3.93
N THR A 17 -6.80 13.36 3.61
CA THR A 17 -6.09 14.57 3.98
C THR A 17 -6.85 15.33 5.07
N ASP A 18 -8.03 15.87 4.78
CA ASP A 18 -8.71 16.78 5.70
C ASP A 18 -9.11 16.08 7.00
N ASN A 19 -9.75 14.91 6.91
CA ASN A 19 -10.15 14.14 8.09
C ASN A 19 -8.93 13.61 8.87
N ALA A 20 -7.84 13.23 8.19
CA ALA A 20 -6.62 12.81 8.88
C ALA A 20 -5.98 13.99 9.63
N ILE A 21 -5.91 15.18 9.03
CA ILE A 21 -5.40 16.39 9.67
C ILE A 21 -6.27 16.79 10.87
N ASN A 22 -7.59 16.72 10.74
CA ASN A 22 -8.51 16.98 11.84
C ASN A 22 -8.29 16.00 12.99
N LEU A 23 -8.15 14.70 12.68
CA LEU A 23 -7.83 13.69 13.68
C LEU A 23 -6.50 14.00 14.40
N PHE A 24 -5.44 14.35 13.65
CA PHE A 24 -4.14 14.67 14.26
C PHE A 24 -4.20 15.91 15.15
N ASN A 25 -4.92 16.95 14.73
CA ASN A 25 -5.13 18.13 15.57
C ASN A 25 -5.87 17.76 16.86
N THR A 26 -6.94 16.97 16.78
CA THR A 26 -7.66 16.47 17.95
C THR A 26 -6.77 15.61 18.85
N CYS A 27 -5.92 14.75 18.28
CA CYS A 27 -4.94 13.99 19.04
C CYS A 27 -3.99 14.92 19.79
N PHE A 28 -3.46 15.96 19.15
CA PHE A 28 -2.56 16.92 19.78
C PHE A 28 -3.23 17.67 20.95
N GLU A 29 -4.45 18.13 20.75
CA GLU A 29 -5.24 18.81 21.79
C GLU A 29 -5.49 17.92 23.02
N ASN A 30 -5.52 16.60 22.82
CA ASN A 30 -5.66 15.59 23.86
C ASN A 30 -4.31 14.98 24.30
N ASN A 31 -3.19 15.65 24.06
CA ASN A 31 -1.83 15.22 24.43
C ASN A 31 -1.34 13.92 23.78
N LEU A 32 -2.00 13.42 22.73
CA LEU A 32 -1.57 12.27 21.94
C LEU A 32 -0.67 12.77 20.79
N LYS A 33 0.64 12.66 20.98
CA LYS A 33 1.64 13.26 20.08
C LYS A 33 2.38 12.24 19.21
N ASN A 34 2.18 10.95 19.45
CA ASN A 34 2.82 9.87 18.69
C ASN A 34 1.87 9.35 17.60
N ILE A 35 2.29 9.43 16.35
CA ILE A 35 1.48 9.06 15.19
C ILE A 35 2.20 7.99 14.37
N ILE A 36 1.51 6.91 14.03
CA ILE A 36 1.92 6.02 12.95
C ILE A 36 0.96 6.23 11.79
N PHE A 37 1.48 6.68 10.68
CA PHE A 37 0.68 7.02 9.51
C PHE A 37 0.86 5.99 8.40
N SER A 38 -0.24 5.36 8.03
CA SER A 38 -0.35 4.45 6.88
C SER A 38 -0.34 5.25 5.58
N SER A 39 0.83 5.37 4.95
CA SER A 39 1.01 5.99 3.65
C SER A 39 1.06 4.92 2.54
N THR A 40 1.65 5.23 1.39
CA THR A 40 1.59 4.37 0.21
C THR A 40 2.81 4.55 -0.69
N ALA A 41 3.27 3.47 -1.33
CA ALA A 41 4.25 3.52 -2.40
C ALA A 41 3.74 4.24 -3.67
N ALA A 42 2.40 4.39 -3.83
CA ALA A 42 1.82 5.20 -4.93
C ALA A 42 2.24 6.68 -4.88
N ALA A 43 2.84 7.13 -3.77
CA ALA A 43 3.45 8.44 -3.63
C ALA A 43 4.64 8.66 -4.58
N TYR A 44 5.36 7.61 -4.93
CA TYR A 44 6.54 7.68 -5.81
C TYR A 44 6.20 7.82 -7.29
N GLY A 45 5.01 7.37 -7.71
CA GLY A 45 4.61 7.34 -9.11
C GLY A 45 5.44 6.36 -9.94
N ASN A 46 6.08 6.86 -10.98
CA ASN A 46 7.06 6.11 -11.79
C ASN A 46 8.47 6.59 -11.40
N PRO A 47 9.16 5.90 -10.49
CA PRO A 47 10.51 6.26 -10.11
C PRO A 47 11.48 6.05 -11.29
N GLU A 48 12.55 6.84 -11.33
CA GLU A 48 13.56 6.75 -12.40
C GLU A 48 14.49 5.54 -12.22
N THR A 49 14.48 4.92 -11.05
CA THR A 49 15.33 3.77 -10.73
C THR A 49 14.60 2.46 -11.01
N ASN A 50 15.29 1.52 -11.67
CA ASN A 50 14.83 0.12 -11.83
C ASN A 50 15.24 -0.77 -10.64
N ILE A 51 15.70 -0.17 -9.56
CA ILE A 51 16.19 -0.83 -8.34
C ILE A 51 15.25 -0.45 -7.19
N ASN A 52 15.48 -1.01 -6.03
CA ASN A 52 14.71 -0.68 -4.81
C ASN A 52 14.60 0.82 -4.59
N ILE A 53 13.39 1.31 -4.44
CA ILE A 53 13.08 2.74 -4.27
C ILE A 53 13.48 3.15 -2.84
N PRO A 54 14.41 4.09 -2.66
CA PRO A 54 14.73 4.60 -1.32
C PRO A 54 13.64 5.56 -0.82
N GLU A 55 13.52 5.74 0.49
CA GLU A 55 12.57 6.69 1.10
C GLU A 55 12.84 8.15 0.70
N THR A 56 14.06 8.44 0.25
CA THR A 56 14.50 9.76 -0.25
C THR A 56 14.10 10.03 -1.70
N GLU A 57 13.51 9.05 -2.40
CA GLU A 57 13.07 9.21 -3.78
C GLU A 57 12.06 10.35 -3.92
N ILE A 58 12.09 11.03 -5.06
CA ILE A 58 11.20 12.16 -5.34
C ILE A 58 9.77 11.67 -5.47
N LEU A 59 8.87 12.34 -4.75
CA LEU A 59 7.44 12.00 -4.77
C LEU A 59 6.77 12.64 -5.99
N ARG A 60 6.28 11.81 -6.92
CA ARG A 60 5.58 12.22 -8.16
C ARG A 60 4.32 11.37 -8.35
N PRO A 61 3.28 11.55 -7.51
CA PRO A 61 2.08 10.71 -7.55
C PRO A 61 1.37 10.85 -8.89
N LEU A 62 0.89 9.74 -9.43
CA LEU A 62 0.17 9.68 -10.71
C LEU A 62 -1.35 9.69 -10.54
N ASN A 63 -1.84 9.78 -9.32
CA ASN A 63 -3.27 9.71 -9.03
C ASN A 63 -3.63 10.44 -7.72
N PRO A 64 -4.89 10.86 -7.57
CA PRO A 64 -5.36 11.57 -6.39
C PRO A 64 -5.22 10.81 -5.07
N TYR A 65 -5.23 9.46 -5.09
CA TYR A 65 -4.96 8.66 -3.89
C TYR A 65 -3.53 8.90 -3.37
N GLY A 66 -2.52 8.76 -4.23
CA GLY A 66 -1.13 9.03 -3.87
C GLY A 66 -0.93 10.48 -3.42
N GLU A 67 -1.51 11.44 -4.15
CA GLU A 67 -1.42 12.86 -3.82
C GLU A 67 -2.04 13.18 -2.46
N SER A 68 -3.22 12.62 -2.15
CA SER A 68 -3.88 12.84 -0.85
C SER A 68 -3.04 12.33 0.33
N LYS A 69 -2.36 11.20 0.16
CA LYS A 69 -1.44 10.68 1.17
C LYS A 69 -0.21 11.58 1.36
N ILE A 70 0.38 12.08 0.27
CA ILE A 70 1.52 13.00 0.33
C ILE A 70 1.15 14.32 1.05
N LYS A 71 -0.04 14.85 0.83
CA LYS A 71 -0.50 16.05 1.54
C LYS A 71 -0.53 15.83 3.05
N THR A 72 -0.96 14.66 3.50
CA THR A 72 -0.94 14.29 4.92
C THR A 72 0.48 14.08 5.46
N GLU A 73 1.39 13.46 4.69
CA GLU A 73 2.80 13.39 5.06
C GLU A 73 3.40 14.78 5.24
N LYS A 74 3.17 15.69 4.28
CA LYS A 74 3.64 17.08 4.35
C LYS A 74 3.14 17.79 5.59
N PHE A 75 1.87 17.62 5.97
CA PHE A 75 1.34 18.18 7.20
C PHE A 75 2.11 17.69 8.42
N LEU A 76 2.40 16.39 8.54
CA LEU A 76 3.19 15.86 9.66
C LEU A 76 4.59 16.47 9.70
N PHE A 77 5.28 16.58 8.55
CA PHE A 77 6.60 17.20 8.47
C PHE A 77 6.61 18.69 8.87
N GLN A 78 5.59 19.43 8.43
CA GLN A 78 5.42 20.85 8.80
C GLN A 78 5.14 21.04 10.30
N ASN A 79 4.63 20.00 10.96
CA ASN A 79 4.27 19.99 12.37
C ASN A 79 5.16 19.07 13.22
N LYS A 80 6.41 18.84 12.82
CA LYS A 80 7.36 17.93 13.51
C LYS A 80 7.66 18.33 14.96
N ASP A 81 7.43 19.58 15.32
CA ASP A 81 7.59 20.06 16.69
C ASP A 81 6.37 19.70 17.57
N ARG A 82 5.21 19.50 16.96
CA ARG A 82 3.98 19.08 17.62
C ARG A 82 3.86 17.55 17.72
N PHE A 83 4.34 16.81 16.71
CA PHE A 83 4.18 15.36 16.60
C PHE A 83 5.53 14.65 16.48
N LYS A 84 5.56 13.43 17.02
CA LYS A 84 6.53 12.40 16.65
C LYS A 84 5.80 11.36 15.82
N PHE A 85 6.34 11.01 14.66
CA PHE A 85 5.61 10.16 13.73
C PHE A 85 6.50 9.14 13.01
N ILE A 86 5.92 8.02 12.67
CA ILE A 86 6.45 7.09 11.67
C ILE A 86 5.48 7.06 10.49
N ILE A 87 6.00 7.29 9.31
CA ILE A 87 5.27 7.14 8.06
C ILE A 87 5.66 5.81 7.45
N LEU A 88 4.67 4.94 7.19
CA LEU A 88 4.86 3.64 6.56
C LEU A 88 4.30 3.70 5.14
N ARG A 89 5.17 3.67 4.12
CA ARG A 89 4.78 3.64 2.71
C ARG A 89 4.65 2.20 2.25
N TYR A 90 3.42 1.68 2.23
CA TYR A 90 3.16 0.31 1.82
C TYR A 90 3.27 0.11 0.32
N PHE A 91 3.87 -1.01 -0.06
CA PHE A 91 3.70 -1.60 -1.37
C PHE A 91 2.39 -2.40 -1.43
N ASN A 92 2.30 -3.46 -2.23
CA ASN A 92 1.04 -4.20 -2.39
C ASN A 92 0.82 -5.17 -1.23
N VAL A 93 -0.12 -4.85 -0.35
CA VAL A 93 -0.44 -5.74 0.78
C VAL A 93 -1.26 -6.93 0.29
N ALA A 94 -0.85 -8.13 0.69
CA ALA A 94 -1.46 -9.38 0.28
C ALA A 94 -1.53 -10.39 1.45
N GLY A 95 -2.22 -11.50 1.22
CA GLY A 95 -2.32 -12.57 2.20
C GLY A 95 -3.50 -12.44 3.16
N ALA A 96 -3.56 -13.38 4.07
CA ALA A 96 -4.54 -13.47 5.16
C ALA A 96 -3.86 -13.98 6.41
N ASP A 97 -4.54 -13.90 7.55
CA ASP A 97 -4.03 -14.49 8.80
C ASP A 97 -3.74 -15.98 8.61
N PRO A 98 -2.54 -16.47 8.95
CA PRO A 98 -2.18 -17.89 8.82
C PRO A 98 -3.12 -18.83 9.56
N SER A 99 -3.72 -18.36 10.66
CA SER A 99 -4.74 -19.11 11.42
C SER A 99 -6.16 -18.97 10.87
N LEU A 100 -6.34 -18.35 9.71
CA LEU A 100 -7.62 -18.15 9.01
C LEU A 100 -8.69 -17.39 9.82
N ARG A 101 -8.29 -16.60 10.83
CA ARG A 101 -9.21 -15.82 11.68
C ARG A 101 -9.74 -14.59 10.95
N THR A 102 -8.96 -14.03 10.01
CA THR A 102 -9.31 -12.83 9.26
C THR A 102 -8.63 -12.82 7.89
N GLY A 103 -9.19 -12.05 6.96
CA GLY A 103 -8.68 -11.86 5.61
C GLY A 103 -9.39 -10.72 4.90
N LEU A 104 -9.03 -10.46 3.66
CA LEU A 104 -9.64 -9.40 2.86
C LEU A 104 -11.04 -9.82 2.36
N ILE A 105 -12.09 -9.25 2.97
CA ILE A 105 -13.50 -9.49 2.64
C ILE A 105 -14.14 -8.39 1.78
N SER A 106 -13.35 -7.41 1.33
CA SER A 106 -13.85 -6.27 0.53
C SER A 106 -14.59 -6.75 -0.72
N LYS A 107 -15.83 -6.30 -0.90
CA LYS A 107 -16.60 -6.47 -2.15
C LYS A 107 -15.91 -5.70 -3.28
N ASN A 108 -15.92 -6.28 -4.50
CA ASN A 108 -15.30 -5.68 -5.69
C ASN A 108 -13.82 -5.30 -5.46
N ALA A 109 -13.06 -6.20 -4.85
CA ALA A 109 -11.62 -6.03 -4.68
C ALA A 109 -10.92 -5.95 -6.04
N THR A 110 -9.92 -5.06 -6.13
CA THR A 110 -9.07 -4.88 -7.32
C THR A 110 -7.65 -5.41 -7.13
N HIS A 111 -7.35 -5.96 -5.94
CA HIS A 111 -6.04 -6.51 -5.61
C HIS A 111 -5.82 -7.85 -6.33
N LEU A 112 -4.73 -7.97 -7.09
CA LEU A 112 -4.44 -9.13 -7.94
C LEU A 112 -4.54 -10.46 -7.20
N ILE A 113 -3.85 -10.62 -6.07
CA ILE A 113 -3.86 -11.87 -5.30
C ILE A 113 -5.27 -12.22 -4.79
N LYS A 114 -6.09 -11.23 -4.42
CA LYS A 114 -7.49 -11.47 -4.07
C LYS A 114 -8.31 -11.93 -5.28
N ILE A 115 -8.10 -11.30 -6.44
CA ILE A 115 -8.79 -11.69 -7.69
C ILE A 115 -8.42 -13.11 -8.09
N THR A 116 -7.13 -13.45 -8.12
CA THR A 116 -6.68 -14.81 -8.46
C THR A 116 -7.24 -15.85 -7.49
N SER A 117 -7.28 -15.54 -6.18
CA SER A 117 -7.90 -16.41 -5.18
C SER A 117 -9.42 -16.60 -5.40
N GLU A 118 -10.13 -15.54 -5.79
CA GLU A 118 -11.57 -15.63 -6.11
C GLU A 118 -11.84 -16.46 -7.36
N VAL A 119 -10.97 -16.39 -8.37
CA VAL A 119 -11.06 -17.26 -9.57
C VAL A 119 -10.77 -18.70 -9.19
N ALA A 120 -9.74 -18.95 -8.39
CA ALA A 120 -9.38 -20.30 -7.95
C ALA A 120 -10.50 -21.05 -7.23
N VAL A 121 -11.32 -20.31 -6.45
CA VAL A 121 -12.47 -20.90 -5.72
C VAL A 121 -13.80 -20.74 -6.47
N GLY A 122 -13.78 -20.36 -7.75
CA GLY A 122 -14.98 -20.25 -8.58
C GLY A 122 -15.91 -19.06 -8.26
N LYS A 123 -15.47 -18.10 -7.44
CA LYS A 123 -16.25 -16.88 -7.13
C LYS A 123 -16.15 -15.81 -8.22
N ARG A 124 -15.21 -15.96 -9.13
CA ARG A 124 -14.99 -15.08 -10.28
C ARG A 124 -14.63 -15.93 -11.50
N GLU A 125 -15.05 -15.52 -12.68
CA GLU A 125 -14.89 -16.28 -13.91
C GLU A 125 -13.42 -16.34 -14.37
N LYS A 126 -12.76 -15.18 -14.39
CA LYS A 126 -11.38 -15.05 -14.90
C LYS A 126 -10.61 -13.92 -14.27
N VAL A 127 -9.28 -13.95 -14.42
CA VAL A 127 -8.39 -12.82 -14.17
C VAL A 127 -8.24 -12.03 -15.47
N THR A 128 -8.34 -10.70 -15.40
CA THR A 128 -8.00 -9.83 -16.53
C THR A 128 -6.63 -9.22 -16.30
N ILE A 129 -5.73 -9.42 -17.25
CA ILE A 129 -4.40 -8.77 -17.26
C ILE A 129 -4.53 -7.47 -18.04
N PHE A 130 -4.23 -6.33 -17.40
CA PHE A 130 -4.31 -5.00 -17.98
C PHE A 130 -2.94 -4.58 -18.52
N GLY A 131 -2.76 -4.73 -19.83
CA GLY A 131 -1.51 -4.39 -20.54
C GLY A 131 -0.50 -5.54 -20.55
N ASN A 132 0.16 -5.68 -21.68
CA ASN A 132 1.21 -6.66 -21.96
C ASN A 132 2.39 -6.04 -22.72
N ASP A 133 2.48 -4.72 -22.70
CA ASP A 133 3.42 -3.88 -23.42
C ASP A 133 4.32 -3.03 -22.51
N TYR A 134 4.34 -3.35 -21.20
CA TYR A 134 5.26 -2.72 -20.27
C TYR A 134 6.71 -3.14 -20.59
N ASN A 135 7.66 -2.24 -20.33
CA ASN A 135 9.09 -2.54 -20.46
C ASN A 135 9.57 -3.44 -19.29
N THR A 136 9.12 -4.68 -19.31
CA THR A 136 9.40 -5.73 -18.33
C THR A 136 9.64 -7.06 -19.04
N PRO A 137 10.27 -8.07 -18.44
CA PRO A 137 10.60 -9.33 -19.10
C PRO A 137 9.42 -10.07 -19.75
N ASP A 138 8.21 -9.94 -19.21
CA ASP A 138 7.00 -10.60 -19.72
C ASP A 138 5.92 -9.64 -20.21
N GLY A 139 6.25 -8.36 -20.28
CA GLY A 139 5.35 -7.29 -20.75
C GLY A 139 4.30 -6.88 -19.72
N THR A 140 4.22 -7.50 -18.54
CA THR A 140 3.25 -7.13 -17.52
C THR A 140 3.87 -6.31 -16.39
N ALA A 141 3.04 -5.54 -15.66
CA ALA A 141 3.52 -4.65 -14.61
C ALA A 141 4.14 -5.44 -13.44
N ILE A 142 5.27 -4.98 -12.92
CA ILE A 142 5.95 -5.54 -11.75
C ILE A 142 5.55 -4.78 -10.49
N ARG A 143 5.32 -5.51 -9.40
CA ARG A 143 4.97 -4.95 -8.09
C ARG A 143 5.67 -5.71 -6.97
N ASP A 144 6.11 -4.99 -5.94
CA ASP A 144 6.50 -5.59 -4.67
C ASP A 144 5.24 -5.91 -3.86
N TYR A 145 5.24 -7.03 -3.17
CA TYR A 145 4.15 -7.48 -2.31
C TYR A 145 4.67 -7.64 -0.89
N ILE A 146 3.83 -7.34 0.10
CA ILE A 146 4.11 -7.58 1.51
C ILE A 146 2.96 -8.38 2.13
N HIS A 147 3.27 -9.38 2.93
CA HIS A 147 2.24 -10.14 3.62
C HIS A 147 1.61 -9.30 4.74
N VAL A 148 0.29 -9.42 4.91
CA VAL A 148 -0.45 -8.61 5.90
C VAL A 148 0.03 -8.85 7.33
N SER A 149 0.48 -10.06 7.67
CA SER A 149 1.06 -10.36 8.99
C SER A 149 2.37 -9.62 9.21
N ASP A 150 3.26 -9.60 8.22
CA ASP A 150 4.54 -8.88 8.31
C ASP A 150 4.31 -7.37 8.39
N LEU A 151 3.30 -6.87 7.68
CA LEU A 151 2.89 -5.46 7.81
C LEU A 151 2.38 -5.16 9.23
N SER A 152 1.63 -6.08 9.86
CA SER A 152 1.21 -5.94 11.25
C SER A 152 2.41 -5.87 12.19
N ASP A 153 3.41 -6.74 12.01
CA ASP A 153 4.64 -6.73 12.78
C ASP A 153 5.46 -5.45 12.57
N ILE A 154 5.48 -4.92 11.35
CA ILE A 154 6.08 -3.61 11.07
C ILE A 154 5.42 -2.50 11.88
N HIS A 155 4.09 -2.50 12.01
CA HIS A 155 3.39 -1.51 12.84
C HIS A 155 3.80 -1.61 14.33
N LEU A 156 3.91 -2.83 14.85
CA LEU A 156 4.37 -3.05 16.21
C LEU A 156 5.80 -2.52 16.39
N LYS A 157 6.72 -2.91 15.51
CA LYS A 157 8.11 -2.45 15.55
C LYS A 157 8.23 -0.93 15.36
N ALA A 158 7.41 -0.33 14.49
CA ALA A 158 7.36 1.11 14.30
C ALA A 158 6.90 1.83 15.58
N THR A 159 5.93 1.23 16.29
CA THR A 159 5.47 1.75 17.60
C THR A 159 6.58 1.69 18.64
N GLU A 160 7.24 0.55 18.78
CA GLU A 160 8.38 0.36 19.69
C GLU A 160 9.53 1.34 19.38
N TYR A 161 9.87 1.49 18.08
CA TYR A 161 10.88 2.44 17.62
C TYR A 161 10.52 3.88 18.01
N LEU A 162 9.27 4.29 17.76
CA LEU A 162 8.83 5.65 18.04
C LEU A 162 8.84 5.95 19.54
N ILE A 163 8.42 5.00 20.37
CA ILE A 163 8.43 5.14 21.83
C ILE A 163 9.86 5.21 22.38
N SER A 164 10.75 4.33 21.90
CA SER A 164 12.12 4.22 22.39
C SER A 164 13.00 5.37 21.91
N ASN A 165 12.94 5.69 20.61
CA ASN A 165 13.85 6.66 20.01
C ASN A 165 13.31 8.09 20.02
N LYS A 166 11.99 8.27 20.10
CA LYS A 166 11.29 9.57 20.05
C LYS A 166 11.66 10.41 18.81
N LYS A 167 12.04 9.73 17.70
CA LYS A 167 12.43 10.36 16.44
C LYS A 167 11.44 10.01 15.36
N SER A 168 10.99 11.03 14.62
CA SER A 168 10.17 10.82 13.43
C SER A 168 10.99 10.20 12.30
N ASN A 169 10.39 9.32 11.52
CA ASN A 169 11.04 8.69 10.38
C ASN A 169 10.00 8.23 9.32
N ILE A 170 10.50 7.83 8.14
CA ILE A 170 9.73 7.20 7.07
C ILE A 170 10.35 5.84 6.81
N PHE A 171 9.51 4.85 6.50
CA PHE A 171 9.96 3.52 6.08
C PHE A 171 9.11 3.01 4.92
N ASN A 172 9.77 2.45 3.92
CA ASN A 172 9.15 1.65 2.90
C ASN A 172 8.80 0.26 3.45
N CYS A 173 7.60 -0.22 3.13
CA CYS A 173 7.10 -1.51 3.59
C CYS A 173 6.87 -2.45 2.40
N GLY A 174 7.89 -3.19 2.05
CA GLY A 174 7.97 -4.19 0.98
C GLY A 174 9.14 -5.14 1.24
N TYR A 175 9.28 -6.18 0.42
CA TYR A 175 10.39 -7.13 0.54
C TYR A 175 11.60 -6.75 -0.33
N GLY A 176 11.49 -5.68 -1.13
CA GLY A 176 12.53 -5.29 -2.08
C GLY A 176 12.63 -6.25 -3.27
N LYS A 177 11.60 -7.05 -3.52
CA LYS A 177 11.52 -7.97 -4.65
C LYS A 177 10.20 -7.80 -5.38
N GLY A 178 10.28 -7.47 -6.66
CA GLY A 178 9.11 -7.35 -7.52
C GLY A 178 8.70 -8.67 -8.14
N TYR A 179 7.40 -8.83 -8.37
CA TYR A 179 6.79 -9.91 -9.14
C TYR A 179 5.89 -9.32 -10.20
N SER A 180 5.94 -9.86 -11.40
CA SER A 180 5.05 -9.45 -12.49
C SER A 180 3.62 -9.95 -12.26
N VAL A 181 2.66 -9.33 -12.94
CA VAL A 181 1.26 -9.80 -12.88
C VAL A 181 1.18 -11.24 -13.39
N LYS A 182 1.90 -11.58 -14.47
CA LYS A 182 1.91 -12.91 -15.05
C LYS A 182 2.53 -13.93 -14.09
N GLU A 183 3.66 -13.63 -13.46
CA GLU A 183 4.28 -14.51 -12.45
C GLU A 183 3.30 -14.83 -11.31
N VAL A 184 2.56 -13.83 -10.80
CA VAL A 184 1.57 -14.05 -9.74
C VAL A 184 0.44 -14.96 -10.22
N VAL A 185 -0.06 -14.75 -11.44
CA VAL A 185 -1.11 -15.61 -12.04
C VAL A 185 -0.59 -17.05 -12.22
N ASP A 186 0.61 -17.22 -12.78
CA ASP A 186 1.22 -18.51 -13.04
C ASP A 186 1.48 -19.30 -11.74
N ILE A 187 2.00 -18.63 -10.70
CA ILE A 187 2.20 -19.23 -9.38
C ILE A 187 0.87 -19.65 -8.76
N THR A 188 -0.14 -18.79 -8.82
CA THR A 188 -1.47 -19.11 -8.30
C THR A 188 -2.06 -20.29 -9.06
N ASN A 189 -1.95 -20.31 -10.39
CA ASN A 189 -2.43 -21.41 -11.24
C ASN A 189 -1.75 -22.73 -10.88
N LYS A 190 -0.44 -22.73 -10.67
CA LYS A 190 0.32 -23.91 -10.24
C LYS A 190 -0.16 -24.44 -8.89
N ILE A 191 -0.36 -23.56 -7.91
CA ILE A 191 -0.78 -23.93 -6.54
C ILE A 191 -2.20 -24.50 -6.55
N THR A 192 -3.07 -23.98 -7.42
CA THR A 192 -4.50 -24.35 -7.48
C THR A 192 -4.81 -25.47 -8.50
N GLY A 193 -3.79 -26.12 -9.05
CA GLY A 193 -3.95 -27.24 -9.97
C GLY A 193 -4.58 -26.88 -11.32
N GLY A 194 -4.33 -25.67 -11.83
CA GLY A 194 -4.82 -25.23 -13.14
C GLY A 194 -6.18 -24.53 -13.12
N ALA A 195 -6.63 -24.05 -11.97
CA ALA A 195 -7.96 -23.43 -11.81
C ALA A 195 -8.07 -21.99 -12.33
N ILE A 196 -6.95 -21.33 -12.69
CA ILE A 196 -6.97 -19.92 -13.09
C ILE A 196 -7.20 -19.79 -14.59
N LYS A 197 -8.29 -19.12 -14.95
CA LYS A 197 -8.57 -18.65 -16.32
C LYS A 197 -8.16 -17.17 -16.43
N PHE A 198 -7.49 -16.79 -17.51
CA PHE A 198 -7.05 -15.42 -17.81
C PHE A 198 -7.04 -15.13 -19.31
#